data_993f613a35a0d96fa04af8d843d19dbe
#
_entry.id   993f613a35a0d96fa04af8d843d19dbe
#
_cell.length_a   1.000
_cell.length_b   1.000
_cell.length_c   1.000
_cell.angle_alpha   90.00
_cell.angle_beta   90.00
_cell.angle_gamma   90.00
#
_symmetry.space_group_name_H-M   'P 1'
#
loop_
_entity.id
_entity.type
_entity.pdbx_description
1 polymer ?
#
loop_
_entity_poly.entity_id
_entity_poly.type
_entity_poly.pdbx_seq_one_letter_code
_entity_poly.pdbx_strand_id
1 'polypeptide(L)'
;MIMIPILIMQIFLFPLTAGWIMNTWVDSRQTLALQEAASHLGSSVHQMYSALNHESISAGKVTNRLEIPPFIEGYAYTGNATLRALDSVPNSSQVLDITLRFKGSHIEATTSVTLGWNAAWPDPDSTFISNSTDASLIAEKMANGTILLSFGGAE
;
A
#
# COMPACT_ATOMS: atom_id res chain seq x y z
N MET A 1 5.40 7.47 57.15
CA MET A 1 5.30 8.72 56.34
C MET A 1 5.77 8.60 54.86
N ILE A 2 6.08 7.40 54.38
CA ILE A 2 6.55 7.14 53.00
C ILE A 2 5.40 6.77 52.02
N MET A 3 4.23 6.42 52.56
CA MET A 3 3.11 5.97 51.70
C MET A 3 2.44 7.09 50.87
N ILE A 4 2.43 8.32 51.34
CA ILE A 4 1.77 9.44 50.64
C ILE A 4 2.46 9.80 49.34
N PRO A 5 3.82 9.92 49.27
CA PRO A 5 4.50 10.20 48.00
C PRO A 5 4.37 9.07 46.98
N ILE A 6 4.30 7.81 47.39
CA ILE A 6 4.09 6.66 46.52
C ILE A 6 2.70 6.72 45.88
N LEU A 7 1.68 7.07 46.66
CA LEU A 7 0.31 7.17 46.18
C LEU A 7 0.11 8.32 45.20
N ILE A 8 0.76 9.46 45.46
CA ILE A 8 0.80 10.61 44.53
C ILE A 8 1.49 10.24 43.24
N MET A 9 2.62 9.55 43.32
CA MET A 9 3.35 9.09 42.15
C MET A 9 2.56 8.11 41.26
N GLN A 10 1.78 7.21 41.90
CA GLN A 10 0.89 6.30 41.16
C GLN A 10 -0.24 7.03 40.42
N ILE A 11 -0.83 8.07 41.02
CA ILE A 11 -1.92 8.85 40.42
C ILE A 11 -1.45 9.56 39.15
N PHE A 12 -0.18 9.97 39.08
CA PHE A 12 0.39 10.62 37.89
C PHE A 12 0.96 9.62 36.87
N LEU A 13 1.59 8.53 37.32
CA LEU A 13 2.19 7.53 36.43
C LEU A 13 1.16 6.66 35.72
N PHE A 14 0.06 6.32 36.40
CA PHE A 14 -0.95 5.41 35.83
C PHE A 14 -1.65 5.98 34.57
N PRO A 15 -2.11 7.26 34.53
CA PRO A 15 -2.67 7.83 33.32
C PRO A 15 -1.65 7.98 32.19
N LEU A 16 -0.39 8.28 32.50
CA LEU A 16 0.66 8.40 31.50
C LEU A 16 0.98 7.05 30.83
N THR A 17 1.12 5.99 31.64
CA THR A 17 1.36 4.64 31.12
C THR A 17 0.15 4.08 30.36
N ALA A 18 -1.05 4.30 30.87
CA ALA A 18 -2.28 3.88 30.20
C ALA A 18 -2.46 4.58 28.84
N GLY A 19 -2.21 5.89 28.77
CA GLY A 19 -2.25 6.66 27.53
C GLY A 19 -1.23 6.18 26.49
N TRP A 20 -0.01 5.88 26.93
CA TRP A 20 1.02 5.35 26.05
C TRP A 20 0.66 3.96 25.49
N ILE A 21 0.15 3.07 26.32
CA ILE A 21 -0.28 1.72 25.91
C ILE A 21 -1.45 1.83 24.90
N MET A 22 -2.42 2.68 25.16
CA MET A 22 -3.57 2.86 24.26
C MET A 22 -3.14 3.41 22.89
N ASN A 23 -2.26 4.40 22.85
CA ASN A 23 -1.75 4.95 21.58
C ASN A 23 -0.98 3.89 20.78
N THR A 24 -0.11 3.13 21.43
CA THR A 24 0.63 2.04 20.78
C THR A 24 -0.32 0.97 20.22
N TRP A 25 -1.41 0.70 20.90
CA TRP A 25 -2.40 -0.29 20.45
C TRP A 25 -3.21 0.19 19.25
N VAL A 26 -3.62 1.46 19.25
CA VAL A 26 -4.30 2.10 18.11
C VAL A 26 -3.38 2.11 16.88
N ASP A 27 -2.14 2.55 17.02
CA ASP A 27 -1.17 2.59 15.91
C ASP A 27 -0.93 1.18 15.34
N SER A 28 -0.86 0.16 16.19
CA SER A 28 -0.70 -1.23 15.74
C SER A 28 -1.90 -1.73 14.93
N ARG A 29 -3.12 -1.41 15.36
CA ARG A 29 -4.35 -1.77 14.62
C ARG A 29 -4.42 -1.06 13.28
N GLN A 30 -4.08 0.21 13.23
CA GLN A 30 -4.06 1.00 12.01
C GLN A 30 -3.03 0.46 11.01
N THR A 31 -1.83 0.11 11.49
CA THR A 31 -0.80 -0.51 10.65
C THR A 31 -1.26 -1.86 10.09
N LEU A 32 -1.89 -2.71 10.91
CA LEU A 32 -2.41 -4.00 10.45
C LEU A 32 -3.50 -3.84 9.39
N ALA A 33 -4.42 -2.91 9.57
CA ALA A 33 -5.49 -2.64 8.61
C ALA A 33 -4.95 -2.09 7.28
N LEU A 34 -3.93 -1.20 7.33
CA LEU A 34 -3.22 -0.76 6.12
C LEU A 34 -2.48 -1.92 5.45
N GLN A 35 -1.84 -2.80 6.22
CA GLN A 35 -1.13 -3.95 5.70
C GLN A 35 -2.08 -4.93 4.99
N GLU A 36 -3.27 -5.14 5.52
CA GLU A 36 -4.31 -5.95 4.88
C GLU A 36 -4.76 -5.32 3.56
N ALA A 37 -5.04 -4.02 3.54
CA ALA A 37 -5.39 -3.29 2.33
C ALA A 37 -4.25 -3.32 1.29
N ALA A 38 -3.00 -3.14 1.71
CA ALA A 38 -1.83 -3.23 0.84
C ALA A 38 -1.66 -4.63 0.23
N SER A 39 -1.86 -5.68 1.03
CA SER A 39 -1.79 -7.07 0.56
C SER A 39 -2.89 -7.39 -0.45
N HIS A 40 -4.10 -6.90 -0.21
CA HIS A 40 -5.22 -7.05 -1.14
C HIS A 40 -4.92 -6.35 -2.48
N LEU A 41 -4.40 -5.12 -2.41
CA LEU A 41 -3.98 -4.36 -3.59
C LEU A 41 -2.85 -5.09 -4.35
N GLY A 42 -1.88 -5.61 -3.64
CA GLY A 42 -0.80 -6.42 -4.21
C GLY A 42 -1.31 -7.65 -4.96
N SER A 43 -2.28 -8.34 -4.40
CA SER A 43 -2.94 -9.48 -5.05
C SER A 43 -3.68 -9.06 -6.32
N SER A 44 -4.37 -7.91 -6.31
CA SER A 44 -5.07 -7.36 -7.48
C SER A 44 -4.09 -7.01 -8.61
N VAL A 45 -2.96 -6.38 -8.26
CA VAL A 45 -1.87 -6.09 -9.22
C VAL A 45 -1.34 -7.37 -9.84
N HIS A 46 -1.04 -8.38 -9.02
CA HIS A 46 -0.52 -9.66 -9.50
C HIS A 46 -1.51 -10.38 -10.43
N GLN A 47 -2.79 -10.40 -10.07
CA GLN A 47 -3.83 -10.99 -10.90
C GLN A 47 -3.97 -10.29 -12.26
N MET A 48 -3.98 -8.95 -12.26
CA MET A 48 -4.09 -8.16 -13.49
C MET A 48 -2.87 -8.35 -14.39
N TYR A 49 -1.67 -8.32 -13.78
CA TYR A 49 -0.43 -8.62 -14.50
C TYR A 49 -0.45 -10.02 -15.12
N SER A 50 -0.80 -11.05 -14.33
CA SER A 50 -0.85 -12.43 -14.80
C SER A 50 -1.87 -12.63 -15.91
N ALA A 51 -3.03 -11.98 -15.83
CA ALA A 51 -4.05 -12.03 -16.86
C ALA A 51 -3.55 -11.44 -18.19
N LEU A 52 -2.90 -10.26 -18.14
CA LEU A 52 -2.37 -9.62 -19.34
C LEU A 52 -1.11 -10.32 -19.88
N ASN A 53 -0.33 -10.96 -19.02
CA ASN A 53 0.88 -11.67 -19.42
C ASN A 53 0.59 -12.97 -20.19
N HIS A 54 -0.67 -13.36 -20.31
CA HIS A 54 -1.03 -14.53 -21.10
C HIS A 54 -0.70 -14.36 -22.57
N GLU A 55 -0.19 -15.40 -23.21
CA GLU A 55 0.27 -15.37 -24.61
C GLU A 55 -0.83 -15.05 -25.61
N SER A 56 -2.09 -15.41 -25.31
CA SER A 56 -3.25 -15.14 -26.18
C SER A 56 -3.60 -13.64 -26.27
N ILE A 57 -3.06 -12.80 -25.40
CA ILE A 57 -3.30 -11.35 -25.40
C ILE A 57 -2.11 -10.66 -26.05
N SER A 58 -2.29 -10.14 -27.26
CA SER A 58 -1.22 -9.46 -28.01
C SER A 58 -1.00 -8.01 -27.56
N ALA A 59 -2.07 -7.27 -27.33
CA ALA A 59 -2.07 -5.91 -26.80
C ALA A 59 -3.44 -5.61 -26.21
N GLY A 60 -3.49 -4.72 -25.22
CA GLY A 60 -4.74 -4.31 -24.61
C GLY A 60 -4.56 -3.49 -23.35
N LYS A 61 -5.56 -2.69 -23.01
CA LYS A 61 -5.62 -1.89 -21.79
C LYS A 61 -6.78 -2.37 -20.94
N VAL A 62 -6.50 -2.57 -19.66
CA VAL A 62 -7.49 -2.91 -18.64
C VAL A 62 -7.40 -1.87 -17.54
N THR A 63 -8.55 -1.33 -17.16
CA THR A 63 -8.66 -0.45 -16.00
C THR A 63 -9.60 -1.10 -15.02
N ASN A 64 -9.13 -1.29 -13.80
CA ASN A 64 -9.94 -1.84 -12.72
C ASN A 64 -10.02 -0.83 -11.58
N ARG A 65 -11.23 -0.58 -11.09
CA ARG A 65 -11.42 0.23 -9.90
C ARG A 65 -10.80 -0.50 -8.71
N LEU A 66 -10.11 0.24 -7.85
CA LEU A 66 -9.51 -0.36 -6.66
C LEU A 66 -10.61 -0.82 -5.70
N GLU A 67 -10.63 -2.13 -5.43
CA GLU A 67 -11.54 -2.76 -4.46
C GLU A 67 -10.93 -2.68 -3.05
N ILE A 68 -10.66 -1.47 -2.59
CA ILE A 68 -10.12 -1.19 -1.26
C ILE A 68 -11.09 -0.31 -0.48
N PRO A 69 -11.11 -0.41 0.85
CA PRO A 69 -11.97 0.45 1.67
C PRO A 69 -11.54 1.92 1.48
N PRO A 70 -12.49 2.85 1.24
CA PRO A 70 -12.17 4.26 1.04
C PRO A 70 -11.62 4.93 2.31
N PHE A 71 -11.94 4.36 3.48
CA PHE A 71 -11.47 4.80 4.77
C PHE A 71 -11.11 3.59 5.63
N ILE A 72 -10.04 3.70 6.39
CA ILE A 72 -9.64 2.77 7.44
C ILE A 72 -9.71 3.52 8.76
N GLU A 73 -10.54 3.04 9.69
CA GLU A 73 -10.80 3.70 11.00
C GLU A 73 -11.17 5.20 10.87
N GLY A 74 -11.86 5.58 9.77
CA GLY A 74 -12.28 6.95 9.51
C GLY A 74 -11.24 7.82 8.81
N TYR A 75 -10.05 7.31 8.52
CA TYR A 75 -8.97 8.04 7.84
C TYR A 75 -8.83 7.62 6.39
N ALA A 76 -8.73 8.61 5.49
CA ALA A 76 -8.32 8.38 4.12
C ALA A 76 -6.81 8.13 4.07
N TYR A 77 -6.37 7.38 3.08
CA TYR A 77 -4.97 7.07 2.85
C TYR A 77 -4.61 7.25 1.38
N THR A 78 -3.33 7.38 1.13
CA THR A 78 -2.75 7.45 -0.21
C THR A 78 -1.94 6.20 -0.48
N GLY A 79 -1.89 5.79 -1.74
CA GLY A 79 -1.03 4.70 -2.17
C GLY A 79 -0.11 5.14 -3.29
N ASN A 80 1.12 4.70 -3.22
CA ASN A 80 2.12 4.82 -4.28
C ASN A 80 2.81 3.47 -4.48
N ALA A 81 3.52 3.34 -5.60
CA ALA A 81 4.31 2.15 -5.84
C ALA A 81 5.63 2.49 -6.54
N THR A 82 6.63 1.68 -6.28
CA THR A 82 7.95 1.77 -6.92
C THR A 82 8.35 0.40 -7.45
N LEU A 83 8.81 0.36 -8.69
CA LEU A 83 9.29 -0.85 -9.33
C LEU A 83 10.81 -0.90 -9.22
N ARG A 84 11.34 -2.04 -8.77
CA ARG A 84 12.78 -2.30 -8.71
C ARG A 84 13.12 -3.66 -9.30
N ALA A 85 14.29 -3.78 -9.91
CA ALA A 85 14.79 -5.08 -10.34
C ALA A 85 15.14 -5.94 -9.11
N LEU A 86 14.84 -7.24 -9.21
CA LEU A 86 15.20 -8.19 -8.16
C LEU A 86 16.71 -8.43 -8.14
N ASP A 87 17.30 -8.55 -9.32
CA ASP A 87 18.73 -8.77 -9.52
C ASP A 87 19.30 -7.83 -10.60
N SER A 88 20.61 -7.66 -10.60
CA SER A 88 21.34 -6.87 -11.61
C SER A 88 21.49 -7.59 -12.95
N VAL A 89 20.83 -8.74 -13.13
CA VAL A 89 20.91 -9.55 -14.36
C VAL A 89 19.88 -9.04 -15.36
N PRO A 90 20.22 -8.91 -16.65
CA PRO A 90 19.26 -8.58 -17.70
C PRO A 90 18.08 -9.57 -17.71
N ASN A 91 16.87 -9.06 -17.87
CA ASN A 91 15.61 -9.83 -17.83
C ASN A 91 15.32 -10.55 -16.50
N SER A 92 15.86 -10.04 -15.40
CA SER A 92 15.47 -10.51 -14.07
C SER A 92 14.02 -10.13 -13.75
N SER A 93 13.40 -10.90 -12.87
CA SER A 93 12.11 -10.54 -12.28
C SER A 93 12.18 -9.19 -11.60
N GLN A 94 11.07 -8.49 -11.57
CA GLN A 94 10.94 -7.20 -10.92
C GLN A 94 10.06 -7.30 -9.68
N VAL A 95 10.27 -6.42 -8.74
CA VAL A 95 9.48 -6.31 -7.52
C VAL A 95 8.83 -4.94 -7.49
N LEU A 96 7.51 -4.94 -7.40
CA LEU A 96 6.72 -3.74 -7.20
C LEU A 96 6.46 -3.60 -5.69
N ASP A 97 7.02 -2.59 -5.07
CA ASP A 97 6.77 -2.24 -3.68
C ASP A 97 5.63 -1.22 -3.63
N ILE A 98 4.52 -1.61 -3.02
CA ILE A 98 3.31 -0.79 -2.87
C ILE A 98 3.25 -0.29 -1.44
N THR A 99 3.23 1.02 -1.25
CA THR A 99 3.17 1.65 0.07
C THR A 99 1.86 2.40 0.22
N LEU A 100 1.12 2.09 1.28
CA LEU A 100 -0.06 2.82 1.72
C LEU A 100 0.29 3.65 2.95
N ARG A 101 -0.17 4.91 2.98
CA ARG A 101 0.08 5.83 4.09
C ARG A 101 -1.19 6.60 4.44
N PHE A 102 -1.51 6.73 5.72
CA PHE A 102 -2.60 7.62 6.15
C PHE A 102 -2.29 9.07 5.84
N LYS A 103 -3.29 9.77 5.32
CA LYS A 103 -3.15 11.18 4.97
C LYS A 103 -2.91 12.02 6.24
N GLY A 104 -1.78 12.72 6.28
CA GLY A 104 -1.40 13.54 7.43
C GLY A 104 -0.76 12.76 8.60
N SER A 105 -0.41 11.49 8.41
CA SER A 105 0.24 10.65 9.42
C SER A 105 1.55 10.08 8.88
N HIS A 106 2.38 9.56 9.80
CA HIS A 106 3.58 8.79 9.48
C HIS A 106 3.33 7.28 9.45
N ILE A 107 2.09 6.85 9.75
CA ILE A 107 1.73 5.43 9.73
C ILE A 107 1.61 4.97 8.29
N GLU A 108 2.38 3.97 7.94
CA GLU A 108 2.43 3.39 6.60
C GLU A 108 2.57 1.87 6.66
N ALA A 109 2.17 1.23 5.58
CA ALA A 109 2.37 -0.20 5.37
C ALA A 109 2.81 -0.44 3.92
N THR A 110 3.75 -1.35 3.73
CA THR A 110 4.30 -1.70 2.42
C THR A 110 4.11 -3.19 2.16
N THR A 111 3.70 -3.51 0.94
CA THR A 111 3.68 -4.87 0.41
C THR A 111 4.51 -4.95 -0.86
N SER A 112 5.09 -6.12 -1.11
CA SER A 112 5.92 -6.35 -2.30
C SER A 112 5.29 -7.42 -3.17
N VAL A 113 5.23 -7.17 -4.48
CA VAL A 113 4.69 -8.09 -5.48
C VAL A 113 5.78 -8.40 -6.50
N THR A 114 6.06 -9.69 -6.68
CA THR A 114 7.00 -10.12 -7.73
C THR A 114 6.28 -10.20 -9.06
N LEU A 115 6.85 -9.52 -10.06
CA LEU A 115 6.39 -9.47 -11.43
C LEU A 115 7.47 -10.01 -12.37
N GLY A 116 7.13 -10.27 -13.61
CA GLY A 116 8.10 -10.68 -14.61
C GLY A 116 8.96 -9.50 -15.10
N TRP A 117 9.97 -9.84 -15.89
CA TRP A 117 10.91 -8.89 -16.47
C TRP A 117 10.27 -7.84 -17.39
N ASN A 118 9.09 -8.14 -17.96
CA ASN A 118 8.35 -7.28 -18.87
C ASN A 118 7.38 -6.33 -18.17
N ALA A 119 7.34 -6.30 -16.83
CA ALA A 119 6.59 -5.30 -16.09
C ALA A 119 7.30 -3.95 -16.13
N ALA A 120 6.55 -2.87 -16.24
CA ALA A 120 7.05 -1.51 -16.18
C ALA A 120 6.10 -0.62 -15.36
N TRP A 121 6.69 0.29 -14.61
CA TRP A 121 6.00 1.32 -13.85
C TRP A 121 6.51 2.68 -14.36
N PRO A 122 5.84 3.27 -15.38
CA PRO A 122 6.39 4.41 -16.13
C PRO A 122 6.37 5.71 -15.33
N ASP A 123 5.49 5.80 -14.37
CA ASP A 123 5.28 7.03 -13.59
C ASP A 123 5.55 6.78 -12.11
N PRO A 124 6.75 7.15 -11.60
CA PRO A 124 7.09 6.98 -10.19
C PRO A 124 6.21 7.83 -9.25
N ASP A 125 5.59 8.88 -9.78
CA ASP A 125 4.69 9.77 -9.03
C ASP A 125 3.21 9.32 -9.13
N SER A 126 2.95 8.20 -9.83
CA SER A 126 1.62 7.63 -9.93
C SER A 126 1.10 7.21 -8.55
N THR A 127 0.13 7.95 -8.06
CA THR A 127 -0.47 7.79 -6.74
C THR A 127 -1.99 7.73 -6.85
N PHE A 128 -2.64 7.23 -5.82
CA PHE A 128 -4.09 7.33 -5.67
C PHE A 128 -4.45 7.80 -4.26
N ILE A 129 -5.65 8.34 -4.13
CA ILE A 129 -6.26 8.65 -2.84
C ILE A 129 -7.42 7.68 -2.64
N SER A 130 -7.47 7.01 -1.48
CA SER A 130 -8.41 5.90 -1.21
C SER A 130 -9.88 6.29 -1.32
N ASN A 131 -10.23 7.53 -1.02
CA ASN A 131 -11.59 8.05 -1.10
C ASN A 131 -11.91 8.76 -2.43
N SER A 132 -11.00 8.72 -3.41
CA SER A 132 -11.28 9.20 -4.77
C SER A 132 -12.23 8.25 -5.51
N THR A 133 -13.20 8.80 -6.24
CA THR A 133 -14.09 8.03 -7.10
C THR A 133 -13.36 7.39 -8.28
N ASP A 134 -12.23 7.96 -8.65
CA ASP A 134 -11.44 7.57 -9.81
C ASP A 134 -10.21 6.71 -9.44
N ALA A 135 -10.10 6.33 -8.16
CA ALA A 135 -9.05 5.43 -7.70
C ALA A 135 -9.11 4.10 -8.48
N SER A 136 -8.09 3.86 -9.28
CA SER A 136 -8.04 2.73 -10.21
C SER A 136 -6.63 2.20 -10.39
N LEU A 137 -6.54 0.93 -10.75
CA LEU A 137 -5.35 0.29 -11.27
C LEU A 137 -5.48 0.17 -12.78
N ILE A 138 -4.51 0.68 -13.49
CA ILE A 138 -4.44 0.67 -14.94
C ILE A 138 -3.30 -0.26 -15.33
N ALA A 139 -3.58 -1.20 -16.21
CA ALA A 139 -2.59 -2.07 -16.81
C ALA A 139 -2.76 -2.08 -18.33
N GLU A 140 -1.66 -1.90 -19.05
CA GLU A 140 -1.65 -1.86 -20.50
C GLU A 140 -0.53 -2.75 -21.03
N LYS A 141 -0.92 -3.75 -21.84
CA LYS A 141 0.04 -4.58 -22.58
C LYS A 141 0.32 -3.96 -23.92
N MET A 142 1.58 -3.66 -24.17
CA MET A 142 2.06 -3.14 -25.44
C MET A 142 2.31 -4.26 -26.46
N ALA A 143 2.39 -3.90 -27.74
CA ALA A 143 2.67 -4.84 -28.83
C ALA A 143 4.06 -5.54 -28.71
N ASN A 144 5.00 -4.92 -28.00
CA ASN A 144 6.32 -5.49 -27.70
C ASN A 144 6.31 -6.46 -26.49
N GLY A 145 5.14 -6.71 -25.88
CA GLY A 145 4.97 -7.58 -24.72
C GLY A 145 5.23 -6.91 -23.37
N THR A 146 5.62 -5.65 -23.33
CA THR A 146 5.77 -4.89 -22.07
C THR A 146 4.40 -4.61 -21.46
N ILE A 147 4.27 -4.80 -20.14
CA ILE A 147 3.06 -4.51 -19.38
C ILE A 147 3.31 -3.29 -18.50
N LEU A 148 2.69 -2.18 -18.87
CA LEU A 148 2.71 -0.95 -18.10
C LEU A 148 1.66 -1.02 -17.00
N LEU A 149 2.05 -0.70 -15.78
CA LEU A 149 1.16 -0.64 -14.63
C LEU A 149 1.22 0.77 -14.03
N SER A 150 0.08 1.32 -13.64
CA SER A 150 0.01 2.62 -12.97
C SER A 150 -1.25 2.74 -12.11
N PHE A 151 -1.21 3.63 -11.14
CA PHE A 151 -2.41 4.04 -10.41
C PHE A 151 -3.05 5.26 -11.08
N GLY A 152 -4.39 5.35 -10.99
CA GLY A 152 -5.18 6.52 -11.33
C GLY A 152 -5.95 7.02 -10.11
N GLY A 153 -6.36 8.31 -10.14
CA GLY A 153 -7.15 8.90 -9.06
C GLY A 153 -6.33 9.69 -8.02
N ALA A 154 -5.32 10.40 -8.50
CA ALA A 154 -4.48 11.26 -7.65
C ALA A 154 -5.16 12.58 -7.24
N GLU A 155 -6.32 12.93 -7.85
CA GLU A 155 -7.10 14.15 -7.55
C GLU A 155 -8.28 13.87 -6.63
#